data_502070c50146e4f240cbee25351ee68b
#
_entry.id   502070c50146e4f240cbee25351ee68b
#
_cell.length_a   1.000
_cell.length_b   1.000
_cell.length_c   1.000
_cell.angle_alpha   90.00
_cell.angle_beta   90.00
_cell.angle_gamma   90.00
#
_symmetry.space_group_name_H-M   'P 1'
#
loop_
_entity.id
_entity.type
_entity.pdbx_description
1 polymer ?
#
loop_
_entity_poly.entity_id
_entity_poly.type
_entity_poly.pdbx_seq_one_letter_code
_entity_poly.pdbx_strand_id
1 'polypeptide(L)'
;RSAETFPLMIETSYLLQSRFIALEPDVLREGSLYAYLESRYNMEITDAGEVLSPMLANTKERLLLQIPAHIPCMLCERFCHEREQLIVIHRTVVRGDKFKFKAAYYVDEKTE
;
A
#
# COMPACT_ATOMS: atom_id res chain seq x y z
N ARG A 1 -25.95 2.93 10.51
CA ARG A 1 -25.55 2.74 10.58
C ARG A 1 -24.37 2.45 10.50
N SER A 2 -23.85 2.95 10.27
CA SER A 2 -22.48 2.76 10.14
C SER A 2 -21.85 1.94 11.22
N ALA A 3 -22.61 1.45 12.11
CA ALA A 3 -22.08 0.57 13.13
C ALA A 3 -21.45 -0.67 12.52
N GLU A 4 -21.81 -0.98 11.29
CA GLU A 4 -21.26 -2.15 10.63
C GLU A 4 -19.92 -1.90 9.96
N THR A 5 -19.49 -0.65 9.89
CA THR A 5 -18.21 -0.40 9.24
C THR A 5 -17.06 -0.49 10.24
N PHE A 6 -15.93 -0.96 9.78
CA PHE A 6 -14.71 -1.00 10.56
C PHE A 6 -13.52 -0.87 9.62
N PRO A 7 -12.42 -0.31 10.12
CA PRO A 7 -11.25 -0.13 9.26
C PRO A 7 -10.58 -1.47 8.96
N LEU A 8 -10.18 -1.67 7.73
CA LEU A 8 -9.52 -2.89 7.29
C LEU A 8 -8.02 -2.72 7.18
N MET A 9 -7.55 -1.53 6.87
CA MET A 9 -6.13 -1.34 6.61
C MET A 9 -5.70 0.09 6.87
N ILE A 10 -4.41 0.25 7.08
CA ILE A 10 -3.76 1.55 7.20
C ILE A 10 -2.81 1.68 6.03
N GLU A 11 -2.98 2.73 5.23
CA GLU A 11 -2.15 2.97 4.07
C GLU A 11 -1.28 4.20 4.29
N THR A 12 0.01 4.05 4.00
CA THR A 12 0.97 5.15 4.14
C THR A 12 1.85 5.16 2.89
N SER A 13 2.04 6.33 2.32
CA SER A 13 2.89 6.48 1.15
C SER A 13 4.06 7.38 1.49
N TYR A 14 5.24 6.98 1.06
CA TYR A 14 6.46 7.76 1.21
C TYR A 14 6.91 8.17 -0.17
N LEU A 15 7.07 9.46 -0.38
CA LEU A 15 7.40 10.02 -1.69
C LEU A 15 8.78 10.65 -1.63
N LEU A 16 9.59 10.42 -2.66
CA LEU A 16 10.92 11.02 -2.73
C LEU A 16 10.78 12.52 -2.92
N GLN A 17 11.23 13.28 -1.95
CA GLN A 17 11.00 14.71 -1.92
C GLN A 17 11.59 15.42 -3.12
N SER A 18 12.79 15.03 -3.55
CA SER A 18 13.46 15.69 -4.66
C SER A 18 12.75 15.45 -5.99
N ARG A 19 11.98 14.38 -6.10
CA ARG A 19 11.21 14.10 -7.32
C ARG A 19 9.87 14.82 -7.33
N PHE A 20 9.27 14.99 -6.16
CA PHE A 20 7.92 15.53 -6.05
C PHE A 20 7.95 16.85 -5.28
N ILE A 21 8.58 17.84 -5.89
CA ILE A 21 8.77 19.14 -5.27
C ILE A 21 7.45 19.90 -5.23
N ALA A 22 7.22 20.62 -4.13
CA ALA A 22 6.02 21.44 -3.94
C ALA A 22 4.74 20.62 -3.99
N LEU A 23 4.80 19.43 -3.45
CA LEU A 23 3.62 18.56 -3.36
C LEU A 23 2.58 19.23 -2.46
N GLU A 24 1.34 19.22 -2.90
CA GLU A 24 0.24 19.79 -2.13
C GLU A 24 -0.58 18.66 -1.52
N PRO A 25 -0.47 18.44 -0.21
CA PRO A 25 -1.13 17.29 0.41
C PRO A 25 -2.64 17.29 0.29
N ASP A 26 -3.26 18.46 0.17
CA ASP A 26 -4.72 18.53 0.14
C ASP A 26 -5.31 17.84 -1.08
N VAL A 27 -4.60 17.84 -2.21
CA VAL A 27 -5.12 17.20 -3.41
C VAL A 27 -5.05 15.69 -3.34
N LEU A 28 -4.33 15.14 -2.35
CA LEU A 28 -4.18 13.70 -2.22
C LEU A 28 -5.37 13.04 -1.57
N ARG A 29 -6.27 13.81 -1.01
CA ARG A 29 -7.45 13.26 -0.33
C ARG A 29 -8.49 12.74 -1.29
N GLU A 30 -8.50 13.27 -2.50
CA GLU A 30 -9.55 12.95 -3.46
C GLU A 30 -8.93 12.31 -4.66
N GLY A 31 -9.31 11.08 -4.91
CA GLY A 31 -8.82 10.39 -6.07
C GLY A 31 -7.54 9.61 -5.82
N SER A 32 -6.94 9.17 -6.89
CA SER A 32 -5.79 8.30 -6.83
C SER A 32 -4.50 9.08 -6.68
N LEU A 33 -3.66 8.65 -5.74
CA LEU A 33 -2.34 9.24 -5.58
C LEU A 33 -1.52 9.10 -6.87
N TYR A 34 -1.53 7.91 -7.46
CA TYR A 34 -0.72 7.68 -8.66
C TYR A 34 -1.20 8.54 -9.83
N ALA A 35 -2.52 8.65 -10.00
CA ALA A 35 -3.04 9.50 -11.07
C ALA A 35 -2.61 10.95 -10.89
N TYR A 36 -2.61 11.43 -9.65
CA TYR A 36 -2.15 12.79 -9.37
C TYR A 36 -0.67 12.96 -9.69
N LEU A 37 0.16 12.00 -9.26
CA LEU A 37 1.60 12.10 -9.48
C LEU A 37 1.93 12.00 -10.96
N GLU A 38 1.20 11.18 -11.70
CA GLU A 38 1.39 11.09 -13.15
C GLU A 38 1.04 12.39 -13.84
N SER A 39 -0.07 12.98 -13.44
CA SER A 39 -0.54 14.22 -14.05
C SER A 39 0.33 15.41 -13.68
N ARG A 40 0.64 15.56 -12.40
CA ARG A 40 1.34 16.75 -11.90
C ARG A 40 2.83 16.70 -12.18
N TYR A 41 3.45 15.53 -12.07
CA TYR A 41 4.90 15.38 -12.17
C TYR A 41 5.35 14.55 -13.34
N ASN A 42 4.43 14.13 -14.18
CA ASN A 42 4.77 13.29 -15.33
C ASN A 42 5.51 12.02 -14.88
N MET A 43 5.07 11.46 -13.77
CA MET A 43 5.69 10.27 -13.20
C MET A 43 5.44 9.07 -14.09
N GLU A 44 6.48 8.25 -14.27
CA GLU A 44 6.37 7.04 -15.06
C GLU A 44 7.03 5.90 -14.29
N ILE A 45 6.23 5.06 -13.67
CA ILE A 45 6.74 3.92 -12.93
C ILE A 45 7.15 2.85 -13.93
N THR A 46 8.44 2.49 -13.91
CA THR A 46 8.97 1.49 -14.84
C THR A 46 8.96 0.09 -14.27
N ASP A 47 9.06 -0.03 -12.95
CA ASP A 47 8.98 -1.33 -12.30
C ASP A 47 8.59 -1.15 -10.84
N ALA A 48 8.03 -2.19 -10.28
CA ALA A 48 7.63 -2.20 -8.89
C ALA A 48 7.85 -3.57 -8.29
N GLY A 49 8.29 -3.58 -7.04
CA GLY A 49 8.40 -4.81 -6.28
C GLY A 49 7.46 -4.77 -5.10
N GLU A 50 7.10 -5.94 -4.60
CA GLU A 50 6.20 -6.01 -3.46
C GLU A 50 6.70 -7.06 -2.48
N VAL A 51 6.68 -6.72 -1.19
CA VAL A 51 7.08 -7.61 -0.12
C VAL A 51 5.92 -7.73 0.85
N LEU A 52 5.54 -8.96 1.16
CA LEU A 52 4.48 -9.26 2.11
C LEU A 52 5.09 -9.91 3.33
N SER A 53 4.73 -9.44 4.51
CA SER A 53 5.27 -9.96 5.76
C SER A 53 4.18 -10.05 6.81
N PRO A 54 4.13 -11.13 7.59
CA PRO A 54 3.22 -11.15 8.74
C PRO A 54 3.75 -10.24 9.83
N MET A 55 2.84 -9.65 10.60
CA MET A 55 3.25 -8.77 11.69
C MET A 55 2.16 -8.67 12.74
N LEU A 56 2.53 -8.17 13.90
CA LEU A 56 1.58 -7.75 14.90
C LEU A 56 1.59 -6.23 14.94
N ALA A 57 0.40 -5.65 14.99
CA ALA A 57 0.29 -4.19 14.98
C ALA A 57 0.78 -3.59 16.29
N ASN A 58 1.37 -2.41 16.21
CA ASN A 58 1.76 -1.68 17.41
C ASN A 58 0.53 -0.99 18.01
N THR A 59 0.72 -0.30 19.13
CA THR A 59 -0.40 0.29 19.86
C THR A 59 -1.20 1.26 18.98
N LYS A 60 -0.49 2.13 18.26
CA LYS A 60 -1.17 3.13 17.42
C LYS A 60 -1.96 2.45 16.31
N GLU A 61 -1.36 1.45 15.68
CA GLU A 61 -2.02 0.72 14.59
C GLU A 61 -3.23 -0.05 15.10
N ARG A 62 -3.13 -0.65 16.29
CA ARG A 62 -4.26 -1.36 16.87
C ARG A 62 -5.43 -0.43 17.14
N LEU A 63 -5.13 0.78 17.61
CA LEU A 63 -6.20 1.75 17.84
C LEU A 63 -6.87 2.16 16.53
N LEU A 64 -6.08 2.38 15.50
CA LEU A 64 -6.62 2.76 14.21
C LEU A 64 -7.41 1.64 13.56
N LEU A 65 -6.95 0.40 13.70
CA LEU A 65 -7.61 -0.76 13.10
C LEU A 65 -8.71 -1.33 13.99
N GLN A 66 -8.78 -0.89 15.25
CA GLN A 66 -9.77 -1.35 16.22
C GLN A 66 -9.66 -2.86 16.43
N ILE A 67 -8.44 -3.33 16.65
CA ILE A 67 -8.17 -4.75 16.87
C ILE A 67 -7.39 -4.95 18.18
N PRO A 68 -7.56 -6.11 18.83
CA PRO A 68 -6.72 -6.44 19.98
C PRO A 68 -5.33 -6.87 19.54
N ALA A 69 -4.44 -7.01 20.53
CA ALA A 69 -3.03 -7.23 20.27
C ALA A 69 -2.73 -8.56 19.57
N HIS A 70 -3.58 -9.55 19.76
CA HIS A 70 -3.29 -10.90 19.27
C HIS A 70 -3.69 -11.14 17.81
N ILE A 71 -4.33 -10.17 17.17
CA ILE A 71 -4.78 -10.36 15.79
C ILE A 71 -3.59 -10.21 14.85
N PRO A 72 -3.29 -11.23 14.05
CA PRO A 72 -2.20 -11.10 13.08
C PRO A 72 -2.57 -10.15 11.96
N CYS A 73 -1.57 -9.43 11.49
CA CYS A 73 -1.73 -8.50 10.39
C CYS A 73 -0.75 -8.86 9.31
N MET A 74 -0.99 -8.32 8.12
CA MET A 74 -0.07 -8.46 7.01
C MET A 74 0.46 -7.08 6.65
N LEU A 75 1.78 -6.99 6.54
CA LEU A 75 2.44 -5.78 6.04
C LEU A 75 2.72 -5.98 4.57
N CYS A 76 2.20 -5.07 3.75
CA CYS A 76 2.46 -5.08 2.31
C CYS A 76 3.26 -3.84 2.00
N GLU A 77 4.43 -4.01 1.39
CA GLU A 77 5.27 -2.87 1.01
C GLU A 77 5.52 -2.94 -0.48
N ARG A 78 5.17 -1.86 -1.18
CA ARG A 78 5.39 -1.76 -2.62
C ARG A 78 6.43 -0.69 -2.87
N PHE A 79 7.47 -1.06 -3.62
CA PHE A 79 8.58 -0.18 -3.94
C PHE A 79 8.53 0.16 -5.41
N CYS A 80 8.22 1.40 -5.74
CA CYS A 80 8.01 1.82 -7.11
C CYS A 80 9.21 2.61 -7.60
N HIS A 81 9.74 2.20 -8.75
CA HIS A 81 10.91 2.83 -9.35
C HIS A 81 10.54 3.55 -10.63
N GLU A 82 11.20 4.65 -10.84
CA GLU A 82 11.21 5.36 -12.10
C GLU A 82 12.62 5.18 -12.65
N ARG A 83 12.73 4.27 -13.61
CA ARG A 83 14.02 3.81 -14.10
C ARG A 83 14.80 3.19 -12.95
N GLU A 84 15.91 3.74 -12.53
CA GLU A 84 16.69 3.13 -11.46
C GLU A 84 16.50 3.82 -10.12
N GLN A 85 15.58 4.76 -10.03
CA GLN A 85 15.38 5.52 -8.82
C GLN A 85 14.13 5.10 -8.10
N LEU A 86 14.26 4.77 -6.82
CA LEU A 86 13.10 4.48 -5.97
C LEU A 86 12.42 5.80 -5.63
N ILE A 87 11.18 5.97 -6.08
CA ILE A 87 10.48 7.24 -5.90
C ILE A 87 9.27 7.17 -5.01
N VAL A 88 8.63 5.99 -4.89
CA VAL A 88 7.45 5.84 -4.04
C VAL A 88 7.56 4.53 -3.29
N ILE A 89 7.30 4.57 -1.99
CA ILE A 89 7.10 3.37 -1.18
C ILE A 89 5.70 3.45 -0.62
N HIS A 90 4.90 2.42 -0.91
CA HIS A 90 3.53 2.36 -0.41
C HIS A 90 3.45 1.23 0.60
N ARG A 91 3.09 1.57 1.83
CA ARG A 91 3.06 0.62 2.94
C ARG A 91 1.63 0.46 3.41
N THR A 92 1.17 -0.78 3.48
CA THR A 92 -0.19 -1.09 3.90
C THR A 92 -0.15 -2.12 5.03
N VAL A 93 -0.79 -1.80 6.14
CA VAL A 93 -0.98 -2.75 7.23
C VAL A 93 -2.42 -3.20 7.20
N VAL A 94 -2.63 -4.50 6.99
CA VAL A 94 -3.96 -5.08 6.80
C VAL A 94 -4.26 -6.02 7.95
N ARG A 95 -5.44 -5.85 8.57
CA ARG A 95 -5.83 -6.77 9.62
C ARG A 95 -6.14 -8.14 9.02
N GLY A 96 -5.59 -9.20 9.65
CA GLY A 96 -5.67 -10.53 9.07
C GLY A 96 -6.95 -11.29 9.34
N ASP A 97 -7.78 -10.81 10.27
CA ASP A 97 -9.01 -11.51 10.62
C ASP A 97 -10.16 -11.21 9.66
N LYS A 98 -10.01 -10.19 8.81
CA LYS A 98 -11.06 -9.78 7.89
C LYS A 98 -10.62 -9.74 6.43
N PHE A 99 -9.38 -10.08 6.15
CA PHE A 99 -8.83 -9.91 4.82
C PHE A 99 -8.04 -11.14 4.40
N LYS A 100 -8.12 -11.49 3.12
CA LYS A 100 -7.39 -12.61 2.55
C LYS A 100 -6.63 -12.16 1.32
N PHE A 101 -5.45 -12.75 1.14
CA PHE A 101 -4.69 -12.58 -0.08
C PHE A 101 -4.84 -13.84 -0.90
N LYS A 102 -5.09 -13.67 -2.19
CA LYS A 102 -5.27 -14.80 -3.10
C LYS A 102 -4.34 -14.64 -4.29
N ALA A 103 -3.82 -15.77 -4.75
CA ALA A 103 -3.03 -15.80 -5.96
C ALA A 103 -3.53 -16.97 -6.80
N ALA A 104 -3.52 -16.79 -8.11
CA ALA A 104 -3.91 -17.82 -9.04
C ALA A 104 -2.78 -18.02 -10.03
N TYR A 105 -2.52 -19.29 -10.34
CA TYR A 105 -1.46 -19.62 -11.27
C TYR A 105 -2.02 -20.47 -12.39
N TYR A 106 -1.52 -20.23 -13.59
CA TYR A 106 -1.90 -21.01 -14.74
C TYR A 106 -0.74 -21.92 -15.10
N VAL A 107 -1.08 -23.17 -15.32
CA VAL A 107 -0.08 -24.16 -15.69
C VAL A 107 -0.20 -24.42 -17.18
N ASP A 108 0.89 -24.22 -17.90
CA ASP A 108 0.93 -24.47 -19.34
C ASP A 108 1.41 -25.89 -19.55
N GLU A 109 0.53 -26.71 -20.09
CA GLU A 109 0.86 -28.12 -20.29
C GLU A 109 1.98 -28.34 -21.28
N LYS A 110 2.26 -27.33 -22.08
CA LYS A 110 3.31 -27.47 -23.10
C LYS A 110 4.70 -27.20 -22.56
N THR A 111 4.81 -26.74 -21.35
CA THR A 111 6.11 -26.36 -20.83
C THR A 111 6.79 -27.43 -20.03
N GLU A 112 6.17 -28.60 -19.94
CA GLU A 112 6.81 -29.61 -19.22
C GLU A 112 8.02 -30.10 -19.87
#